data_3bf86d7a3d91dd293605055485a0652b
#
_entry.id   3bf86d7a3d91dd293605055485a0652b
#
_cell.length_a   1.000
_cell.length_b   1.000
_cell.length_c   1.000
_cell.angle_alpha   90.00
_cell.angle_beta   90.00
_cell.angle_gamma   90.00
#
_symmetry.space_group_name_H-M   'P 1'
#
loop_
_entity.id
_entity.type
_entity.pdbx_description
1 polymer ?
#
loop_
_entity_poly.entity_id
_entity_poly.type
_entity_poly.pdbx_seq_one_letter_code
_entity_poly.pdbx_strand_id
1 'polypeptide(L)'
;MANLDWIVLSVTLLFIVIYGAIKTKGSANVKDYILGNNETPWFTVGISVMATQASAITFLSTPGQAYHDGMGFVQFYFGLPLAMVVIAYTFIPIYHKLKVYTAYEYLEQRFDVNTRTLAAILFLIQRGLGTGITIYAPAIILSALLGWNLFMLNIIIGILVIIYTVTGGTKAVNVTQKQQMFVIFCGMVITFVIILNQLPEQLDFGNVLKIAGANGKMDILDFSYNPETRYTFWSGITGGFFLMLSYFGTDQSQVGRYLSGKSVKESQMGLIMNGILKVPMQFFILLTGVLVFVFYQFNSAPLHFNPTNVTNIENSKYKEDYKKLEDKLEVINEEKNVINHIYIEQLNLEYDNKALKKNMQKLTIQEKELREEAKELIAKSDSKAETNDKDYVFLYFILHHLPKGILGLLLAVIFSAAMSSSASGLNSLAATSTIDIYKRNKEGKSDKHYVYATQYFTLFWGLVAIGFACISSLFENLIQLVNIIGSIFYGTVLGIFLVGFYINYVKGKSIFIAACISQLTIFYIFYIDVVSFLWLNFIGAMLTIILSLSIQRFLNSKDSLTEA
;
A
#
# COMPACT_ATOMS: atom_id res chain seq x y z
N MET A 1 2.92 -13.48 23.73
CA MET A 1 4.29 -12.92 23.57
C MET A 1 5.14 -13.22 24.79
N ALA A 2 6.39 -13.61 24.58
CA ALA A 2 7.36 -13.77 25.67
C ALA A 2 7.97 -12.40 26.05
N ASN A 3 8.59 -12.31 27.25
CA ASN A 3 9.28 -11.08 27.69
C ASN A 3 10.37 -10.65 26.70
N LEU A 4 11.03 -11.60 26.04
CA LEU A 4 12.06 -11.32 25.02
C LEU A 4 11.46 -10.56 23.82
N ASP A 5 10.25 -10.91 23.36
CA ASP A 5 9.59 -10.24 22.24
C ASP A 5 9.30 -8.77 22.56
N TRP A 6 8.84 -8.50 23.79
CA TRP A 6 8.60 -7.13 24.27
C TRP A 6 9.89 -6.31 24.36
N ILE A 7 10.97 -6.94 24.83
CA ILE A 7 12.29 -6.28 24.90
C ILE A 7 12.78 -5.92 23.51
N VAL A 8 12.78 -6.88 22.57
CA VAL A 8 13.24 -6.66 21.19
C VAL A 8 12.39 -5.59 20.50
N LEU A 9 11.07 -5.68 20.59
CA LEU A 9 10.14 -4.67 20.05
C LEU A 9 10.46 -3.28 20.60
N SER A 10 10.50 -3.15 21.93
CA SER A 10 10.68 -1.85 22.60
C SER A 10 12.06 -1.26 22.31
N VAL A 11 13.12 -2.04 22.39
CA VAL A 11 14.50 -1.59 22.11
C VAL A 11 14.63 -1.13 20.66
N THR A 12 14.09 -1.87 19.71
CA THR A 12 14.14 -1.50 18.28
C THR A 12 13.39 -0.21 18.00
N LEU A 13 12.16 -0.07 18.50
CA LEU A 13 11.36 1.14 18.29
C LEU A 13 11.96 2.36 18.99
N LEU A 14 12.41 2.21 20.25
CA LEU A 14 13.07 3.29 20.99
C LEU A 14 14.37 3.74 20.30
N PHE A 15 15.17 2.80 19.79
CA PHE A 15 16.38 3.12 19.03
C PHE A 15 16.04 3.99 17.81
N ILE A 16 15.04 3.62 17.02
CA ILE A 16 14.63 4.37 15.82
C ILE A 16 14.15 5.77 16.20
N VAL A 17 13.29 5.90 17.21
CA VAL A 17 12.72 7.17 17.64
C VAL A 17 13.78 8.09 18.24
N ILE A 18 14.60 7.57 19.15
CA ILE A 18 15.66 8.34 19.81
C ILE A 18 16.73 8.79 18.80
N TYR A 19 17.15 7.89 17.90
CA TYR A 19 18.09 8.22 16.84
C TYR A 19 17.54 9.32 15.92
N GLY A 20 16.27 9.20 15.52
CA GLY A 20 15.58 10.24 14.75
C GLY A 20 15.58 11.60 15.47
N ALA A 21 15.18 11.62 16.73
CA ALA A 21 15.10 12.84 17.54
C ALA A 21 16.48 13.51 17.76
N ILE A 22 17.54 12.72 17.98
CA ILE A 22 18.91 13.26 18.18
C ILE A 22 19.45 13.87 16.87
N LYS A 23 19.19 13.21 15.72
CA LYS A 23 19.72 13.63 14.41
C LYS A 23 18.98 14.81 13.80
N THR A 24 17.77 15.13 14.26
CA THR A 24 16.90 16.14 13.67
C THR A 24 16.43 17.13 14.74
N LYS A 25 17.31 18.03 15.14
CA LYS A 25 16.96 19.13 16.06
C LYS A 25 16.34 20.28 15.26
N GLY A 26 15.01 20.49 15.44
CA GLY A 26 14.25 21.67 15.07
C GLY A 26 14.41 22.19 13.65
N SER A 27 13.32 22.30 12.90
CA SER A 27 13.35 22.96 11.59
C SER A 27 13.22 24.46 11.74
N ALA A 28 14.18 25.21 11.21
CA ALA A 28 14.24 26.67 11.38
C ALA A 28 13.26 27.42 10.46
N ASN A 29 12.90 26.83 9.31
CA ASN A 29 12.06 27.46 8.31
C ASN A 29 11.19 26.41 7.56
N VAL A 30 10.23 26.90 6.76
CA VAL A 30 9.29 26.06 5.99
C VAL A 30 10.02 25.13 5.02
N LYS A 31 11.08 25.63 4.36
CA LYS A 31 11.85 24.83 3.41
C LYS A 31 12.56 23.66 4.09
N ASP A 32 13.13 23.87 5.26
CA ASP A 32 13.74 22.80 6.06
C ASP A 32 12.71 21.79 6.52
N TYR A 33 11.56 22.26 7.00
CA TYR A 33 10.49 21.39 7.50
C TYR A 33 9.86 20.52 6.39
N ILE A 34 9.59 21.08 5.19
CA ILE A 34 8.91 20.39 4.09
C ILE A 34 9.88 19.65 3.16
N LEU A 35 11.04 20.22 2.82
CA LEU A 35 11.99 19.69 1.85
C LEU A 35 13.34 19.25 2.43
N GLY A 36 13.58 19.37 3.76
CA GLY A 36 14.85 19.02 4.37
C GLY A 36 16.04 19.77 3.77
N ASN A 37 15.86 21.03 3.38
CA ASN A 37 16.82 21.93 2.72
C ASN A 37 17.38 21.45 1.37
N ASN A 38 16.82 20.44 0.74
CA ASN A 38 17.35 19.82 -0.48
C ASN A 38 18.80 19.30 -0.31
N GLU A 39 19.09 18.60 0.78
CA GLU A 39 20.43 18.06 1.10
C GLU A 39 20.52 16.55 1.01
N THR A 40 19.44 15.88 0.61
CA THR A 40 19.31 14.43 0.65
C THR A 40 20.09 13.76 -0.51
N PRO A 41 21.04 12.83 -0.23
CA PRO A 41 21.76 12.10 -1.28
C PRO A 41 20.86 11.01 -1.90
N TRP A 42 21.17 10.60 -3.13
CA TRP A 42 20.37 9.69 -3.95
C TRP A 42 19.95 8.39 -3.25
N PHE A 43 20.88 7.76 -2.52
CA PHE A 43 20.58 6.53 -1.78
C PHE A 43 19.49 6.74 -0.72
N THR A 44 19.56 7.88 -0.01
CA THR A 44 18.54 8.24 0.99
C THR A 44 17.21 8.59 0.32
N VAL A 45 17.25 9.28 -0.83
CA VAL A 45 16.05 9.55 -1.64
C VAL A 45 15.38 8.24 -2.02
N GLY A 46 16.11 7.29 -2.59
CA GLY A 46 15.56 6.00 -3.02
C GLY A 46 15.01 5.17 -1.87
N ILE A 47 15.74 5.07 -0.76
CA ILE A 47 15.25 4.40 0.45
C ILE A 47 14.00 5.10 1.00
N SER A 48 13.96 6.43 1.02
CA SER A 48 12.79 7.17 1.53
C SER A 48 11.56 7.01 0.64
N VAL A 49 11.72 7.04 -0.68
CA VAL A 49 10.65 6.74 -1.65
C VAL A 49 10.12 5.32 -1.43
N MET A 50 11.02 4.34 -1.34
CA MET A 50 10.66 2.93 -1.13
C MET A 50 9.97 2.71 0.22
N ALA A 51 10.47 3.31 1.30
CA ALA A 51 9.91 3.22 2.64
C ALA A 51 8.55 3.91 2.78
N THR A 52 8.30 4.98 2.01
CA THR A 52 7.00 5.64 1.98
C THR A 52 5.93 4.74 1.35
N GLN A 53 6.29 3.92 0.36
CA GLN A 53 5.40 2.94 -0.26
C GLN A 53 5.32 1.63 0.53
N ALA A 54 6.43 1.17 1.11
CA ALA A 54 6.51 -0.07 1.88
C ALA A 54 5.93 0.14 3.29
N SER A 55 4.62 0.17 3.38
CA SER A 55 3.88 0.32 4.64
C SER A 55 3.71 -1.00 5.39
N ALA A 56 3.18 -0.96 6.62
CA ALA A 56 2.75 -2.14 7.36
C ALA A 56 1.82 -3.04 6.55
N ILE A 57 0.97 -2.44 5.73
CA ILE A 57 0.05 -3.13 4.82
C ILE A 57 0.82 -4.05 3.85
N THR A 58 1.96 -3.58 3.33
CA THR A 58 2.80 -4.39 2.42
C THR A 58 3.31 -5.67 3.10
N PHE A 59 3.67 -5.60 4.39
CA PHE A 59 4.24 -6.75 5.11
C PHE A 59 3.19 -7.62 5.79
N LEU A 60 1.99 -7.11 6.01
CA LEU A 60 0.89 -7.84 6.62
C LEU A 60 -0.02 -8.46 5.56
N SER A 61 -0.55 -7.63 4.66
CA SER A 61 -1.60 -8.03 3.72
C SER A 61 -1.05 -8.74 2.48
N THR A 62 0.14 -8.38 2.00
CA THR A 62 0.66 -8.96 0.75
C THR A 62 0.99 -10.45 0.87
N PRO A 63 1.61 -10.96 1.96
CA PRO A 63 1.76 -12.40 2.14
C PRO A 63 0.42 -13.13 2.24
N GLY A 64 -0.56 -12.57 2.93
CA GLY A 64 -1.92 -13.12 2.99
C GLY A 64 -2.61 -13.13 1.62
N GLN A 65 -2.43 -12.08 0.82
CA GLN A 65 -2.88 -12.04 -0.57
C GLN A 65 -2.27 -13.19 -1.39
N ALA A 66 -0.96 -13.44 -1.26
CA ALA A 66 -0.28 -14.50 -1.97
C ALA A 66 -0.68 -15.92 -1.48
N TYR A 67 -0.95 -16.07 -0.18
CA TYR A 67 -1.49 -17.30 0.39
C TYR A 67 -2.82 -17.69 -0.30
N HIS A 68 -3.74 -16.74 -0.45
CA HIS A 68 -5.06 -16.99 -1.05
C HIS A 68 -5.01 -17.04 -2.58
N ASP A 69 -4.38 -16.06 -3.22
CA ASP A 69 -4.49 -15.79 -4.66
C ASP A 69 -3.19 -16.08 -5.44
N GLY A 70 -2.11 -16.52 -4.76
CA GLY A 70 -0.82 -16.84 -5.39
C GLY A 70 -0.02 -15.60 -5.82
N MET A 71 0.93 -15.83 -6.74
CA MET A 71 1.91 -14.84 -7.19
C MET A 71 1.36 -13.83 -8.21
N GLY A 72 0.16 -14.02 -8.74
CA GLY A 72 -0.43 -13.18 -9.80
C GLY A 72 -0.48 -11.68 -9.49
N PHE A 73 -0.55 -11.31 -8.20
CA PHE A 73 -0.50 -9.91 -7.76
C PHE A 73 0.79 -9.17 -8.19
N VAL A 74 1.89 -9.88 -8.46
CA VAL A 74 3.15 -9.24 -8.90
C VAL A 74 2.99 -8.47 -10.21
N GLN A 75 2.05 -8.86 -11.07
CA GLN A 75 1.75 -8.20 -12.34
C GLN A 75 1.38 -6.72 -12.15
N PHE A 76 0.78 -6.37 -11.02
CA PHE A 76 0.50 -4.99 -10.62
C PHE A 76 1.74 -4.08 -10.68
N TYR A 77 2.94 -4.63 -10.43
CA TYR A 77 4.19 -3.88 -10.39
C TYR A 77 4.93 -3.82 -11.74
N PHE A 78 4.45 -4.46 -12.79
CA PHE A 78 5.17 -4.48 -14.10
C PHE A 78 5.30 -3.10 -14.74
N GLY A 79 4.31 -2.22 -14.52
CA GLY A 79 4.36 -0.84 -14.98
C GLY A 79 5.32 0.06 -14.18
N LEU A 80 5.76 -0.35 -12.98
CA LEU A 80 6.54 0.50 -12.08
C LEU A 80 7.89 0.94 -12.66
N PRO A 81 8.77 0.05 -13.18
CA PRO A 81 10.07 0.48 -13.72
C PRO A 81 9.92 1.50 -14.85
N LEU A 82 8.94 1.30 -15.74
CA LEU A 82 8.65 2.23 -16.84
C LEU A 82 8.20 3.59 -16.32
N ALA A 83 7.30 3.61 -15.33
CA ALA A 83 6.85 4.84 -14.68
C ALA A 83 8.01 5.59 -14.03
N MET A 84 8.93 4.88 -13.34
CA MET A 84 10.11 5.50 -12.73
C MET A 84 11.02 6.18 -13.77
N VAL A 85 11.24 5.55 -14.92
CA VAL A 85 12.01 6.16 -16.02
C VAL A 85 11.33 7.42 -16.53
N VAL A 86 10.02 7.37 -16.81
CA VAL A 86 9.26 8.55 -17.27
C VAL A 86 9.36 9.69 -16.26
N ILE A 87 9.13 9.43 -14.98
CA ILE A 87 9.18 10.47 -13.93
C ILE A 87 10.59 11.04 -13.80
N ALA A 88 11.61 10.19 -13.79
CA ALA A 88 13.00 10.59 -13.64
C ALA A 88 13.43 11.57 -14.74
N TYR A 89 13.06 11.30 -15.98
CA TYR A 89 13.53 12.11 -17.12
C TYR A 89 12.60 13.24 -17.53
N THR A 90 11.35 13.25 -17.07
CA THR A 90 10.37 14.28 -17.45
C THR A 90 9.89 15.12 -16.27
N PHE A 91 9.35 14.53 -15.21
CA PHE A 91 8.74 15.25 -14.09
C PHE A 91 9.78 15.90 -13.17
N ILE A 92 10.81 15.15 -12.77
CA ILE A 92 11.85 15.64 -11.85
C ILE A 92 12.54 16.89 -12.41
N PRO A 93 13.02 16.95 -13.69
CA PRO A 93 13.61 18.17 -14.23
C PRO A 93 12.68 19.38 -14.19
N ILE A 94 11.39 19.20 -14.48
CA ILE A 94 10.40 20.29 -14.46
C ILE A 94 10.25 20.83 -13.03
N TYR A 95 10.04 19.98 -12.04
CA TYR A 95 9.87 20.39 -10.65
C TYR A 95 11.11 21.08 -10.07
N HIS A 96 12.30 20.55 -10.35
CA HIS A 96 13.55 21.17 -9.90
C HIS A 96 13.81 22.53 -10.57
N LYS A 97 13.50 22.68 -11.87
CA LYS A 97 13.64 23.95 -12.59
C LYS A 97 12.76 25.05 -11.98
N LEU A 98 11.56 24.68 -11.56
CA LEU A 98 10.59 25.62 -10.98
C LEU A 98 10.77 25.83 -9.48
N LYS A 99 11.62 25.05 -8.82
CA LYS A 99 11.92 25.13 -7.38
C LYS A 99 10.65 25.07 -6.51
N VAL A 100 9.71 24.22 -6.88
CA VAL A 100 8.43 24.08 -6.18
C VAL A 100 8.58 23.40 -4.82
N TYR A 101 7.73 23.74 -3.84
CA TYR A 101 7.59 23.05 -2.57
C TYR A 101 6.67 21.83 -2.69
N THR A 102 5.63 21.96 -3.51
CA THR A 102 4.66 20.90 -3.80
C THR A 102 4.49 20.72 -5.30
N ALA A 103 4.09 19.52 -5.74
CA ALA A 103 3.80 19.27 -7.15
C ALA A 103 2.74 20.24 -7.70
N TYR A 104 1.79 20.64 -6.86
CA TYR A 104 0.61 21.42 -7.28
C TYR A 104 0.93 22.90 -7.58
N GLU A 105 2.02 23.45 -7.02
CA GLU A 105 2.49 24.81 -7.37
C GLU A 105 2.79 24.95 -8.86
N TYR A 106 3.25 23.87 -9.52
CA TYR A 106 3.42 23.85 -10.97
C TYR A 106 2.13 24.17 -11.73
N LEU A 107 1.00 23.63 -11.26
CA LEU A 107 -0.29 23.77 -11.95
C LEU A 107 -0.78 25.21 -11.96
N GLU A 108 -0.51 26.01 -10.92
CA GLU A 108 -0.84 27.43 -10.92
C GLU A 108 -0.01 28.22 -11.94
N GLN A 109 1.29 27.94 -12.02
CA GLN A 109 2.18 28.59 -12.98
C GLN A 109 1.83 28.23 -14.44
N ARG A 110 1.31 27.01 -14.65
CA ARG A 110 0.98 26.52 -15.99
C ARG A 110 -0.45 26.84 -16.41
N PHE A 111 -1.38 26.85 -15.50
CA PHE A 111 -2.81 27.03 -15.73
C PHE A 111 -3.38 28.18 -14.90
N ASP A 112 -3.88 27.88 -13.71
CA ASP A 112 -4.47 28.85 -12.78
C ASP A 112 -4.61 28.29 -11.36
N VAL A 113 -5.03 29.16 -10.43
CA VAL A 113 -5.28 28.81 -9.01
C VAL A 113 -6.37 27.76 -8.86
N ASN A 114 -7.41 27.78 -9.69
CA ASN A 114 -8.52 26.84 -9.57
C ASN A 114 -8.07 25.42 -9.89
N THR A 115 -7.25 25.24 -10.93
CA THR A 115 -6.68 23.95 -11.31
C THR A 115 -5.73 23.42 -10.23
N ARG A 116 -4.86 24.29 -9.65
CA ARG A 116 -4.01 23.96 -8.51
C ARG A 116 -4.85 23.48 -7.33
N THR A 117 -5.85 24.24 -6.95
CA THR A 117 -6.71 23.94 -5.80
C THR A 117 -7.50 22.65 -6.00
N LEU A 118 -8.05 22.40 -7.19
CA LEU A 118 -8.75 21.15 -7.51
C LEU A 118 -7.84 19.93 -7.33
N ALA A 119 -6.65 19.96 -7.95
CA ALA A 119 -5.69 18.84 -7.84
C ALA A 119 -5.23 18.63 -6.39
N ALA A 120 -4.98 19.70 -5.64
CA ALA A 120 -4.64 19.63 -4.22
C ALA A 120 -5.78 19.01 -3.38
N ILE A 121 -7.04 19.39 -3.62
CA ILE A 121 -8.20 18.83 -2.91
C ILE A 121 -8.34 17.32 -3.20
N LEU A 122 -8.25 16.91 -4.47
CA LEU A 122 -8.32 15.50 -4.85
C LEU A 122 -7.23 14.68 -4.15
N PHE A 123 -6.00 15.20 -4.10
CA PHE A 123 -4.91 14.60 -3.34
C PHE A 123 -5.21 14.54 -1.84
N LEU A 124 -5.68 15.63 -1.24
CA LEU A 124 -5.95 15.70 0.20
C LEU A 124 -7.01 14.67 0.63
N ILE A 125 -8.06 14.49 -0.16
CA ILE A 125 -9.09 13.48 0.10
C ILE A 125 -8.46 12.08 -0.01
N GLN A 126 -7.86 11.76 -1.15
CA GLN A 126 -7.28 10.44 -1.42
C GLN A 126 -6.22 10.06 -0.37
N ARG A 127 -5.26 10.97 -0.09
CA ARG A 127 -4.16 10.71 0.85
C ARG A 127 -4.64 10.71 2.30
N GLY A 128 -5.63 11.50 2.65
CA GLY A 128 -6.27 11.50 3.97
C GLY A 128 -6.87 10.13 4.30
N LEU A 129 -7.66 9.58 3.37
CA LEU A 129 -8.23 8.25 3.48
C LEU A 129 -7.12 7.18 3.55
N GLY A 130 -6.15 7.23 2.62
CA GLY A 130 -5.02 6.29 2.59
C GLY A 130 -4.18 6.31 3.88
N THR A 131 -4.00 7.47 4.51
CA THR A 131 -3.26 7.59 5.78
C THR A 131 -4.02 6.92 6.94
N GLY A 132 -5.35 6.97 6.95
CA GLY A 132 -6.17 6.25 7.92
C GLY A 132 -5.95 4.74 7.86
N ILE A 133 -5.86 4.17 6.65
CA ILE A 133 -5.58 2.73 6.49
C ILE A 133 -4.19 2.36 7.05
N THR A 134 -3.19 3.24 6.92
CA THR A 134 -1.86 2.98 7.49
C THR A 134 -1.83 3.02 9.02
N ILE A 135 -2.79 3.70 9.68
CA ILE A 135 -3.00 3.66 11.13
C ILE A 135 -3.74 2.37 11.54
N TYR A 136 -4.70 1.94 10.73
CA TYR A 136 -5.50 0.74 10.98
C TYR A 136 -4.68 -0.56 10.98
N ALA A 137 -3.72 -0.69 10.06
CA ALA A 137 -2.92 -1.92 9.92
C ALA A 137 -2.18 -2.37 11.20
N PRO A 138 -1.42 -1.51 11.92
CA PRO A 138 -0.83 -1.90 13.20
C PRO A 138 -1.85 -2.11 14.32
N ALA A 139 -3.04 -1.49 14.23
CA ALA A 139 -4.11 -1.70 15.21
C ALA A 139 -4.69 -3.11 15.14
N ILE A 140 -4.84 -3.70 13.95
CA ILE A 140 -5.22 -5.10 13.75
C ILE A 140 -4.27 -6.02 14.53
N ILE A 141 -2.96 -5.80 14.38
CA ILE A 141 -1.94 -6.62 15.01
C ILE A 141 -2.03 -6.56 16.53
N LEU A 142 -2.11 -5.35 17.08
CA LEU A 142 -2.24 -5.20 18.54
C LEU A 142 -3.56 -5.75 19.05
N SER A 143 -4.65 -5.63 18.30
CA SER A 143 -5.93 -6.23 18.66
C SER A 143 -5.85 -7.75 18.73
N ALA A 144 -5.24 -8.38 17.73
CA ALA A 144 -5.02 -9.83 17.71
C ALA A 144 -4.07 -10.31 18.82
N LEU A 145 -3.05 -9.50 19.19
CA LEU A 145 -2.07 -9.85 20.24
C LEU A 145 -2.58 -9.65 21.66
N LEU A 146 -3.28 -8.53 21.91
CA LEU A 146 -3.64 -8.08 23.25
C LEU A 146 -5.10 -8.38 23.60
N GLY A 147 -5.92 -8.76 22.60
CA GLY A 147 -7.36 -8.89 22.75
C GLY A 147 -8.07 -7.55 23.02
N TRP A 148 -7.40 -6.41 22.77
CA TRP A 148 -7.99 -5.10 22.99
C TRP A 148 -8.91 -4.70 21.84
N ASN A 149 -9.89 -3.87 22.16
CA ASN A 149 -10.83 -3.36 21.17
C ASN A 149 -10.11 -2.57 20.07
N LEU A 150 -10.34 -2.96 18.81
CA LEU A 150 -9.69 -2.42 17.61
C LEU A 150 -9.94 -0.90 17.47
N PHE A 151 -11.14 -0.43 17.79
CA PHE A 151 -11.50 0.99 17.77
C PHE A 151 -10.61 1.81 18.73
N MET A 152 -10.43 1.33 19.98
CA MET A 152 -9.56 1.98 20.96
C MET A 152 -8.10 2.01 20.48
N LEU A 153 -7.63 0.92 19.88
CA LEU A 153 -6.25 0.83 19.36
C LEU A 153 -6.01 1.77 18.19
N ASN A 154 -6.97 1.96 17.28
CA ASN A 154 -6.89 2.97 16.24
C ASN A 154 -6.66 4.38 16.80
N ILE A 155 -7.37 4.73 17.87
CA ILE A 155 -7.20 6.03 18.55
C ILE A 155 -5.81 6.14 19.17
N ILE A 156 -5.37 5.13 19.93
CA ILE A 156 -4.06 5.14 20.61
C ILE A 156 -2.92 5.26 19.60
N ILE A 157 -2.92 4.42 18.56
CA ILE A 157 -1.88 4.43 17.54
C ILE A 157 -1.89 5.74 16.77
N GLY A 158 -3.08 6.23 16.40
CA GLY A 158 -3.22 7.49 15.70
C GLY A 158 -2.66 8.67 16.50
N ILE A 159 -2.91 8.74 17.80
CA ILE A 159 -2.34 9.77 18.69
C ILE A 159 -0.81 9.66 18.73
N LEU A 160 -0.25 8.47 18.86
CA LEU A 160 1.20 8.25 18.85
C LEU A 160 1.83 8.69 17.52
N VAL A 161 1.20 8.38 16.39
CA VAL A 161 1.66 8.81 15.04
C VAL A 161 1.61 10.33 14.92
N ILE A 162 0.56 11.00 15.41
CA ILE A 162 0.44 12.46 15.39
C ILE A 162 1.59 13.10 16.19
N ILE A 163 1.81 12.65 17.43
CA ILE A 163 2.88 13.19 18.30
C ILE A 163 4.24 13.06 17.62
N TYR A 164 4.54 11.89 17.07
CA TYR A 164 5.78 11.62 16.36
C TYR A 164 5.96 12.51 15.12
N THR A 165 4.90 12.72 14.34
CA THR A 165 4.97 13.44 13.05
C THR A 165 5.06 14.96 13.25
N VAL A 166 4.31 15.54 14.18
CA VAL A 166 4.27 16.99 14.44
C VAL A 166 5.65 17.54 14.78
N THR A 167 6.50 16.76 15.47
CA THR A 167 7.82 17.22 15.93
C THR A 167 8.93 17.08 14.89
N GLY A 168 8.77 16.20 13.90
CA GLY A 168 9.91 15.68 13.13
C GLY A 168 10.19 16.32 11.77
N GLY A 169 9.16 16.73 11.01
CA GLY A 169 9.31 17.21 9.63
C GLY A 169 9.95 16.18 8.67
N THR A 170 10.21 16.59 7.42
CA THR A 170 10.74 15.70 6.36
C THR A 170 12.12 15.12 6.68
N LYS A 171 12.99 15.90 7.34
CA LYS A 171 14.36 15.46 7.66
C LYS A 171 14.37 14.30 8.64
N ALA A 172 13.51 14.34 9.68
CA ALA A 172 13.35 13.25 10.63
C ALA A 172 12.83 11.99 9.95
N VAL A 173 11.81 12.14 9.10
CA VAL A 173 11.24 11.02 8.33
C VAL A 173 12.32 10.36 7.48
N ASN A 174 13.10 11.11 6.69
CA ASN A 174 14.15 10.55 5.83
C ASN A 174 15.27 9.84 6.61
N VAL A 175 15.60 10.32 7.81
CA VAL A 175 16.63 9.71 8.66
C VAL A 175 16.14 8.40 9.28
N THR A 176 14.92 8.38 9.82
CA THR A 176 14.36 7.18 10.45
C THR A 176 14.02 6.09 9.43
N GLN A 177 13.62 6.46 8.22
CA GLN A 177 13.27 5.50 7.16
C GLN A 177 14.42 4.58 6.75
N LYS A 178 15.68 5.00 6.88
CA LYS A 178 16.83 4.14 6.61
C LYS A 178 16.93 2.97 7.60
N GLN A 179 16.80 3.26 8.91
CA GLN A 179 16.86 2.24 9.94
C GLN A 179 15.63 1.32 9.84
N GLN A 180 14.46 1.90 9.58
CA GLN A 180 13.23 1.15 9.39
C GLN A 180 13.35 0.17 8.22
N MET A 181 13.83 0.63 7.05
CA MET A 181 14.03 -0.26 5.90
C MET A 181 15.06 -1.36 6.15
N PHE A 182 16.14 -1.07 6.88
CA PHE A 182 17.11 -2.08 7.27
C PHE A 182 16.48 -3.17 8.15
N VAL A 183 15.73 -2.77 9.19
CA VAL A 183 15.01 -3.71 10.07
C VAL A 183 13.99 -4.54 9.28
N ILE A 184 13.27 -3.89 8.35
CA ILE A 184 12.29 -4.53 7.48
C ILE A 184 12.94 -5.63 6.62
N PHE A 185 14.02 -5.32 5.91
CA PHE A 185 14.70 -6.31 5.08
C PHE A 185 15.27 -7.48 5.89
N CYS A 186 15.92 -7.19 7.03
CA CYS A 186 16.43 -8.25 7.91
C CYS A 186 15.28 -9.13 8.42
N GLY A 187 14.20 -8.56 8.90
CA GLY A 187 13.06 -9.30 9.42
C GLY A 187 12.42 -10.22 8.37
N MET A 188 12.24 -9.70 7.15
CA MET A 188 11.66 -10.50 6.05
C MET A 188 12.57 -11.67 5.64
N VAL A 189 13.89 -11.46 5.53
CA VAL A 189 14.85 -12.53 5.20
C VAL A 189 14.86 -13.58 6.30
N ILE A 190 14.89 -13.17 7.56
CA ILE A 190 14.84 -14.08 8.70
C ILE A 190 13.55 -14.92 8.68
N THR A 191 12.40 -14.29 8.44
CA THR A 191 11.12 -15.01 8.36
C THR A 191 11.11 -16.03 7.22
N PHE A 192 11.58 -15.63 6.04
CA PHE A 192 11.69 -16.52 4.88
C PHE A 192 12.52 -17.77 5.19
N VAL A 193 13.69 -17.59 5.80
CA VAL A 193 14.58 -18.70 6.19
C VAL A 193 13.92 -19.60 7.24
N ILE A 194 13.22 -19.02 8.23
CA ILE A 194 12.52 -19.79 9.26
C ILE A 194 11.41 -20.64 8.66
N ILE A 195 10.61 -20.08 7.73
CA ILE A 195 9.56 -20.85 7.07
C ILE A 195 10.16 -22.05 6.35
N LEU A 196 11.24 -21.85 5.58
CA LEU A 196 11.93 -22.95 4.90
C LEU A 196 12.40 -24.03 5.86
N ASN A 197 12.96 -23.66 7.01
CA ASN A 197 13.45 -24.60 8.01
C ASN A 197 12.34 -25.35 8.77
N GLN A 198 11.09 -24.90 8.67
CA GLN A 198 9.91 -25.55 9.26
C GLN A 198 9.18 -26.47 8.29
N LEU A 199 9.59 -26.50 7.03
CA LEU A 199 9.06 -27.45 6.04
C LEU A 199 9.70 -28.84 6.25
N PRO A 200 9.06 -29.92 5.77
CA PRO A 200 9.63 -31.27 5.84
C PRO A 200 11.05 -31.34 5.26
N GLU A 201 11.97 -32.03 5.94
CA GLU A 201 13.38 -32.14 5.55
C GLU A 201 13.61 -32.72 4.14
N GLN A 202 12.64 -33.50 3.63
CA GLN A 202 12.68 -34.09 2.30
C GLN A 202 12.40 -33.08 1.18
N LEU A 203 11.98 -31.86 1.52
CA LEU A 203 11.65 -30.82 0.55
C LEU A 203 12.84 -29.90 0.30
N ASP A 204 13.42 -30.00 -0.88
CA ASP A 204 14.25 -28.93 -1.39
C ASP A 204 13.40 -27.72 -1.83
N PHE A 205 14.04 -26.57 -2.01
CA PHE A 205 13.36 -25.35 -2.43
C PHE A 205 12.66 -25.48 -3.79
N GLY A 206 13.22 -26.27 -4.72
CA GLY A 206 12.62 -26.54 -6.03
C GLY A 206 11.31 -27.31 -5.90
N ASN A 207 11.26 -28.32 -5.03
CA ASN A 207 10.06 -29.10 -4.76
C ASN A 207 8.98 -28.28 -4.03
N VAL A 208 9.37 -27.36 -3.13
CA VAL A 208 8.45 -26.39 -2.53
C VAL A 208 7.73 -25.57 -3.59
N LEU A 209 8.47 -25.04 -4.58
CA LEU A 209 7.87 -24.27 -5.67
C LEU A 209 6.98 -25.14 -6.59
N LYS A 210 7.32 -26.43 -6.79
CA LYS A 210 6.48 -27.36 -7.56
C LYS A 210 5.15 -27.66 -6.84
N ILE A 211 5.16 -27.83 -5.52
CA ILE A 211 3.94 -27.99 -4.72
C ILE A 211 3.06 -26.73 -4.80
N ALA A 212 3.66 -25.55 -4.65
CA ALA A 212 2.95 -24.30 -4.81
C ALA A 212 2.35 -24.17 -6.23
N GLY A 213 3.12 -24.53 -7.26
CA GLY A 213 2.67 -24.53 -8.66
C GLY A 213 1.56 -25.55 -8.94
N ALA A 214 1.62 -26.74 -8.33
CA ALA A 214 0.56 -27.74 -8.45
C ALA A 214 -0.79 -27.22 -7.91
N ASN A 215 -0.79 -26.29 -6.96
CA ASN A 215 -1.96 -25.62 -6.40
C ASN A 215 -2.27 -24.27 -7.07
N GLY A 216 -1.64 -23.92 -8.21
CA GLY A 216 -1.85 -22.66 -8.93
C GLY A 216 -1.28 -21.41 -8.24
N LYS A 217 -0.46 -21.57 -7.16
CA LYS A 217 0.09 -20.42 -6.44
C LYS A 217 1.28 -19.76 -7.13
N MET A 218 1.90 -20.44 -8.09
CA MET A 218 3.02 -19.94 -8.90
C MET A 218 2.59 -19.43 -10.29
N ASP A 219 1.28 -19.32 -10.55
CA ASP A 219 0.76 -18.74 -11.79
C ASP A 219 0.95 -17.23 -11.74
N ILE A 220 2.07 -16.77 -12.32
CA ILE A 220 2.51 -15.37 -12.25
C ILE A 220 1.87 -14.55 -13.37
N LEU A 221 1.80 -15.10 -14.58
CA LEU A 221 1.40 -14.39 -15.79
C LEU A 221 0.02 -14.85 -16.25
N ASP A 222 -0.90 -13.91 -16.32
CA ASP A 222 -2.21 -14.07 -16.94
C ASP A 222 -2.32 -13.11 -18.14
N PHE A 223 -2.30 -13.66 -19.34
CA PHE A 223 -2.44 -12.89 -20.59
C PHE A 223 -3.89 -12.77 -21.06
N SER A 224 -4.87 -13.22 -20.29
CA SER A 224 -6.27 -13.04 -20.62
C SER A 224 -6.62 -11.55 -20.71
N TYR A 225 -7.38 -11.19 -21.75
CA TYR A 225 -7.91 -9.83 -21.90
C TYR A 225 -9.33 -9.78 -21.31
N ASN A 226 -9.38 -9.73 -19.98
CA ASN A 226 -10.63 -9.54 -19.23
C ASN A 226 -10.53 -8.28 -18.36
N PRO A 227 -11.26 -7.20 -18.68
CA PRO A 227 -11.22 -5.95 -17.92
C PRO A 227 -11.74 -6.08 -16.47
N GLU A 228 -12.54 -7.09 -16.17
CA GLU A 228 -13.07 -7.35 -14.84
C GLU A 228 -12.02 -8.03 -13.93
N THR A 229 -11.07 -8.76 -14.51
CA THR A 229 -10.00 -9.41 -13.76
C THR A 229 -9.01 -8.38 -13.24
N ARG A 230 -8.77 -8.40 -11.92
CA ARG A 230 -7.95 -7.37 -11.23
C ARG A 230 -6.49 -7.38 -11.68
N TYR A 231 -5.87 -8.55 -11.79
CA TYR A 231 -4.44 -8.71 -12.02
C TYR A 231 -4.18 -9.60 -13.24
N THR A 232 -4.05 -8.97 -14.41
CA THR A 232 -3.60 -9.58 -15.65
C THR A 232 -2.34 -8.86 -16.13
N PHE A 233 -1.62 -9.43 -17.08
CA PHE A 233 -0.47 -8.74 -17.71
C PHE A 233 -0.88 -7.36 -18.25
N TRP A 234 -2.03 -7.27 -18.91
CA TRP A 234 -2.53 -6.04 -19.53
C TRP A 234 -2.95 -4.99 -18.49
N SER A 235 -3.64 -5.39 -17.43
CA SER A 235 -4.00 -4.46 -16.36
C SER A 235 -2.77 -3.97 -15.60
N GLY A 236 -1.75 -4.81 -15.42
CA GLY A 236 -0.49 -4.45 -14.75
C GLY A 236 0.38 -3.51 -15.57
N ILE A 237 0.62 -3.82 -16.86
CA ILE A 237 1.50 -2.99 -17.71
C ILE A 237 0.84 -1.67 -18.12
N THR A 238 -0.50 -1.60 -18.20
CA THR A 238 -1.24 -0.38 -18.55
C THR A 238 -1.76 0.32 -17.29
N GLY A 239 -2.76 -0.26 -16.61
CA GLY A 239 -3.38 0.34 -15.42
C GLY A 239 -2.37 0.55 -14.29
N GLY A 240 -1.52 -0.46 -14.04
CA GLY A 240 -0.42 -0.37 -13.08
C GLY A 240 0.60 0.72 -13.45
N PHE A 241 0.97 0.87 -14.72
CA PHE A 241 1.84 1.96 -15.18
C PHE A 241 1.24 3.34 -14.88
N PHE A 242 -0.02 3.58 -15.26
CA PHE A 242 -0.68 4.86 -15.01
C PHE A 242 -0.86 5.13 -13.51
N LEU A 243 -1.17 4.09 -12.72
CA LEU A 243 -1.22 4.21 -11.27
C LEU A 243 0.14 4.63 -10.70
N MET A 244 1.22 3.92 -11.07
CA MET A 244 2.56 4.21 -10.58
C MET A 244 3.08 5.57 -11.07
N LEU A 245 2.75 5.94 -12.31
CA LEU A 245 3.09 7.25 -12.87
C LEU A 245 2.40 8.38 -12.08
N SER A 246 1.13 8.19 -11.68
CA SER A 246 0.42 9.15 -10.83
C SER A 246 0.99 9.17 -9.41
N TYR A 247 1.08 8.00 -8.78
CA TYR A 247 1.51 7.88 -7.39
C TYR A 247 2.91 8.46 -7.15
N PHE A 248 3.88 8.13 -8.01
CA PHE A 248 5.23 8.65 -7.85
C PHE A 248 5.45 10.02 -8.51
N GLY A 249 4.63 10.39 -9.49
CA GLY A 249 4.81 11.63 -10.25
C GLY A 249 4.00 12.83 -9.71
N THR A 250 2.85 12.58 -9.07
CA THR A 250 1.92 13.66 -8.69
C THR A 250 1.51 13.66 -7.22
N ASP A 251 1.67 12.54 -6.50
CA ASP A 251 1.35 12.44 -5.08
C ASP A 251 2.46 13.07 -4.23
N GLN A 252 2.11 14.11 -3.46
CA GLN A 252 3.07 14.88 -2.67
C GLN A 252 3.83 14.04 -1.63
N SER A 253 3.27 12.90 -1.18
CA SER A 253 3.98 12.02 -0.25
C SER A 253 5.22 11.38 -0.88
N GLN A 254 5.23 11.17 -2.19
CA GLN A 254 6.36 10.66 -2.97
C GLN A 254 7.18 11.80 -3.57
N VAL A 255 6.50 12.79 -4.18
CA VAL A 255 7.14 13.96 -4.79
C VAL A 255 8.04 14.67 -3.77
N GLY A 256 7.56 14.90 -2.56
CA GLY A 256 8.33 15.52 -1.49
C GLY A 256 9.60 14.76 -1.11
N ARG A 257 9.66 13.43 -1.31
CA ARG A 257 10.85 12.62 -1.01
C ARG A 257 11.97 12.92 -2.01
N TYR A 258 11.71 12.87 -3.30
CA TYR A 258 12.76 13.13 -4.29
C TYR A 258 13.03 14.63 -4.51
N LEU A 259 12.07 15.51 -4.23
CA LEU A 259 12.35 16.96 -4.19
C LEU A 259 13.30 17.35 -3.06
N SER A 260 13.46 16.55 -2.01
CA SER A 260 14.48 16.77 -0.98
C SER A 260 15.91 16.48 -1.45
N GLY A 261 16.09 15.92 -2.64
CA GLY A 261 17.39 15.57 -3.23
C GLY A 261 18.28 16.78 -3.49
N LYS A 262 19.62 16.61 -3.35
CA LYS A 262 20.62 17.67 -3.55
C LYS A 262 20.64 18.23 -4.97
N SER A 263 20.25 17.45 -5.95
CA SER A 263 20.25 17.82 -7.36
C SER A 263 19.25 16.97 -8.15
N VAL A 264 18.96 17.38 -9.38
CA VAL A 264 18.18 16.60 -10.35
C VAL A 264 18.72 15.17 -10.47
N LYS A 265 20.03 15.02 -10.63
CA LYS A 265 20.68 13.71 -10.77
C LYS A 265 20.50 12.83 -9.53
N GLU A 266 20.63 13.38 -8.33
CA GLU A 266 20.42 12.66 -7.07
C GLU A 266 18.97 12.17 -6.95
N SER A 267 17.99 13.01 -7.31
CA SER A 267 16.58 12.66 -7.31
C SER A 267 16.25 11.57 -8.34
N GLN A 268 16.80 11.69 -9.57
CA GLN A 268 16.65 10.69 -10.63
C GLN A 268 17.23 9.34 -10.23
N MET A 269 18.48 9.31 -9.73
CA MET A 269 19.12 8.07 -9.30
C MET A 269 18.37 7.38 -8.17
N GLY A 270 17.89 8.16 -7.18
CA GLY A 270 17.08 7.61 -6.09
C GLY A 270 15.78 6.97 -6.59
N LEU A 271 15.09 7.63 -7.52
CA LEU A 271 13.85 7.11 -8.06
C LEU A 271 14.06 5.86 -8.93
N ILE A 272 15.08 5.84 -9.77
CA ILE A 272 15.45 4.67 -10.59
C ILE A 272 15.83 3.49 -9.68
N MET A 273 16.60 3.73 -8.60
CA MET A 273 16.91 2.70 -7.61
C MET A 273 15.64 2.08 -7.02
N ASN A 274 14.64 2.90 -6.67
CA ASN A 274 13.36 2.38 -6.21
C ASN A 274 12.69 1.49 -7.28
N GLY A 275 12.68 1.90 -8.54
CA GLY A 275 12.11 1.11 -9.64
C GLY A 275 12.76 -0.27 -9.82
N ILE A 276 14.09 -0.34 -9.63
CA ILE A 276 14.84 -1.59 -9.76
C ILE A 276 14.64 -2.50 -8.54
N LEU A 277 14.67 -1.95 -7.32
CA LEU A 277 14.65 -2.75 -6.09
C LEU A 277 13.23 -3.15 -5.65
N LYS A 278 12.22 -2.35 -5.98
CA LYS A 278 10.86 -2.57 -5.50
C LYS A 278 10.21 -3.82 -6.06
N VAL A 279 10.43 -4.14 -7.34
CA VAL A 279 9.83 -5.33 -7.97
C VAL A 279 10.39 -6.62 -7.37
N PRO A 280 11.72 -6.83 -7.27
CA PRO A 280 12.28 -7.99 -6.55
C PRO A 280 11.85 -8.07 -5.09
N MET A 281 11.79 -6.93 -4.38
CA MET A 281 11.32 -6.89 -3.00
C MET A 281 9.87 -7.39 -2.90
N GLN A 282 9.00 -6.92 -3.79
CA GLN A 282 7.60 -7.32 -3.79
C GLN A 282 7.40 -8.79 -4.15
N PHE A 283 8.18 -9.28 -5.14
CA PHE A 283 8.22 -10.70 -5.48
C PHE A 283 8.61 -11.56 -4.27
N PHE A 284 9.64 -11.14 -3.53
CA PHE A 284 10.10 -11.84 -2.34
C PHE A 284 9.04 -11.86 -1.21
N ILE A 285 8.31 -10.76 -1.01
CA ILE A 285 7.23 -10.69 -0.02
C ILE A 285 6.07 -11.62 -0.40
N LEU A 286 5.68 -11.65 -1.67
CA LEU A 286 4.65 -12.57 -2.17
C LEU A 286 5.09 -14.02 -2.03
N LEU A 287 6.34 -14.32 -2.40
CA LEU A 287 6.90 -15.65 -2.26
C LEU A 287 6.90 -16.13 -0.80
N THR A 288 7.15 -15.23 0.15
CA THR A 288 7.01 -15.54 1.59
C THR A 288 5.58 -15.98 1.92
N GLY A 289 4.57 -15.33 1.36
CA GLY A 289 3.15 -15.74 1.52
C GLY A 289 2.85 -17.10 0.87
N VAL A 290 3.44 -17.38 -0.29
CA VAL A 290 3.35 -18.71 -0.93
C VAL A 290 4.02 -19.79 -0.06
N LEU A 291 5.16 -19.49 0.57
CA LEU A 291 5.79 -20.41 1.51
C LEU A 291 4.92 -20.70 2.74
N VAL A 292 4.20 -19.70 3.25
CA VAL A 292 3.19 -19.92 4.33
C VAL A 292 2.07 -20.82 3.83
N PHE A 293 1.64 -20.67 2.56
CA PHE A 293 0.67 -21.60 1.96
C PHE A 293 1.22 -23.03 1.93
N VAL A 294 2.46 -23.22 1.46
CA VAL A 294 3.08 -24.56 1.44
C VAL A 294 3.25 -25.14 2.86
N PHE A 295 3.63 -24.31 3.84
CA PHE A 295 3.70 -24.72 5.24
C PHE A 295 2.37 -25.32 5.73
N TYR A 296 1.25 -24.67 5.42
CA TYR A 296 -0.09 -25.17 5.77
C TYR A 296 -0.61 -26.31 4.88
N GLN A 297 0.15 -26.76 3.89
CA GLN A 297 -0.12 -28.05 3.23
C GLN A 297 0.33 -29.26 4.06
N PHE A 298 1.24 -29.05 5.04
CA PHE A 298 1.79 -30.08 5.93
C PHE A 298 1.41 -29.85 7.40
N ASN A 299 0.85 -28.71 7.72
CA ASN A 299 0.43 -28.33 9.07
C ASN A 299 -1.04 -27.87 9.03
N SER A 300 -1.77 -28.10 10.10
CA SER A 300 -3.18 -27.70 10.18
C SER A 300 -3.31 -26.17 10.20
N ALA A 301 -4.06 -25.62 9.25
CA ALA A 301 -4.46 -24.23 9.24
C ALA A 301 -5.78 -24.06 10.00
N PRO A 302 -6.02 -22.94 10.72
CA PRO A 302 -7.32 -22.66 11.31
C PRO A 302 -8.38 -22.48 10.21
N LEU A 303 -9.64 -22.71 10.51
CA LEU A 303 -10.75 -22.50 9.59
C LEU A 303 -10.93 -21.00 9.25
N HIS A 304 -10.63 -20.11 10.22
CA HIS A 304 -10.61 -18.67 10.06
C HIS A 304 -9.42 -18.06 10.81
N PHE A 305 -8.65 -17.20 10.15
CA PHE A 305 -7.40 -16.67 10.70
C PHE A 305 -7.58 -15.49 11.67
N ASN A 306 -8.77 -14.85 11.72
CA ASN A 306 -9.03 -13.77 12.68
C ASN A 306 -9.46 -14.35 14.04
N PRO A 307 -8.60 -14.26 15.10
CA PRO A 307 -8.88 -14.87 16.40
C PRO A 307 -10.10 -14.24 17.09
N THR A 308 -10.40 -12.96 16.83
CA THR A 308 -11.57 -12.29 17.40
C THR A 308 -12.86 -12.92 16.88
N ASN A 309 -12.94 -13.20 15.58
CA ASN A 309 -14.11 -13.83 14.98
C ASN A 309 -14.28 -15.27 15.49
N VAL A 310 -13.18 -16.02 15.63
CA VAL A 310 -13.21 -17.38 16.19
C VAL A 310 -13.75 -17.35 17.62
N THR A 311 -13.22 -16.47 18.47
CA THR A 311 -13.71 -16.32 19.86
C THR A 311 -15.19 -15.91 19.91
N ASN A 312 -15.63 -15.02 19.04
CA ASN A 312 -17.01 -14.55 19.01
C ASN A 312 -17.98 -15.66 18.58
N ILE A 313 -17.63 -16.45 17.55
CA ILE A 313 -18.51 -17.52 17.07
C ILE A 313 -18.58 -18.69 18.05
N GLU A 314 -17.47 -19.02 18.73
CA GLU A 314 -17.43 -20.02 19.80
C GLU A 314 -18.33 -19.67 21.00
N ASN A 315 -18.59 -18.38 21.24
CA ASN A 315 -19.48 -17.88 22.27
C ASN A 315 -20.91 -17.59 21.75
N SER A 316 -21.20 -17.95 20.48
CA SER A 316 -22.50 -17.73 19.85
C SER A 316 -23.34 -18.99 19.79
N LYS A 317 -24.61 -18.86 19.35
CA LYS A 317 -25.49 -20.00 19.05
C LYS A 317 -25.02 -20.86 17.87
N TYR A 318 -24.07 -20.40 17.08
CA TYR A 318 -23.53 -21.10 15.90
C TYR A 318 -22.28 -21.93 16.20
N LYS A 319 -21.87 -22.03 17.46
CA LYS A 319 -20.69 -22.79 17.89
C LYS A 319 -20.65 -24.21 17.35
N GLU A 320 -21.75 -24.97 17.50
CA GLU A 320 -21.80 -26.37 17.07
C GLU A 320 -21.70 -26.52 15.54
N ASP A 321 -22.26 -25.59 14.79
CA ASP A 321 -22.18 -25.63 13.33
C ASP A 321 -20.78 -25.24 12.85
N TYR A 322 -20.13 -24.25 13.49
CA TYR A 322 -18.75 -23.90 13.22
C TYR A 322 -17.79 -25.06 13.52
N LYS A 323 -18.00 -25.77 14.64
CA LYS A 323 -17.21 -26.94 15.01
C LYS A 323 -17.32 -28.07 13.99
N LYS A 324 -18.52 -28.32 13.43
CA LYS A 324 -18.67 -29.30 12.35
C LYS A 324 -17.85 -28.95 11.10
N LEU A 325 -17.68 -27.67 10.80
CA LEU A 325 -16.82 -27.23 9.70
C LEU A 325 -15.33 -27.41 10.05
N GLU A 326 -14.92 -27.19 11.31
CA GLU A 326 -13.55 -27.46 11.77
C GLU A 326 -13.23 -28.96 11.66
N ASP A 327 -14.15 -29.84 12.11
CA ASP A 327 -13.98 -31.29 12.00
C ASP A 327 -13.85 -31.74 10.53
N LYS A 328 -14.62 -31.15 9.60
CA LYS A 328 -14.46 -31.42 8.16
C LYS A 328 -13.13 -30.92 7.61
N LEU A 329 -12.67 -29.75 8.06
CA LEU A 329 -11.39 -29.20 7.64
C LEU A 329 -10.23 -30.08 8.12
N GLU A 330 -10.32 -30.64 9.31
CA GLU A 330 -9.30 -31.57 9.85
C GLU A 330 -9.13 -32.78 8.94
N VAL A 331 -10.23 -33.40 8.50
CA VAL A 331 -10.21 -34.51 7.53
C VAL A 331 -9.53 -34.09 6.22
N ILE A 332 -9.86 -32.93 5.68
CA ILE A 332 -9.24 -32.42 4.45
C ILE A 332 -7.72 -32.20 4.66
N ASN A 333 -7.32 -31.66 5.81
CA ASN A 333 -5.91 -31.44 6.12
C ASN A 333 -5.12 -32.75 6.24
N GLU A 334 -5.70 -33.80 6.82
CA GLU A 334 -5.12 -35.15 6.84
C GLU A 334 -4.95 -35.71 5.42
N GLU A 335 -5.99 -35.64 4.59
CA GLU A 335 -5.92 -36.09 3.19
C GLU A 335 -4.87 -35.32 2.40
N LYS A 336 -4.80 -34.01 2.56
CA LYS A 336 -3.76 -33.16 1.93
C LYS A 336 -2.36 -33.59 2.35
N ASN A 337 -2.15 -33.82 3.63
CA ASN A 337 -0.85 -34.24 4.15
C ASN A 337 -0.39 -35.54 3.48
N VAL A 338 -1.26 -36.55 3.43
CA VAL A 338 -0.95 -37.83 2.77
C VAL A 338 -0.64 -37.63 1.28
N ILE A 339 -1.47 -36.90 0.55
CA ILE A 339 -1.27 -36.68 -0.89
C ILE A 339 0.00 -35.89 -1.16
N ASN A 340 0.31 -34.89 -0.33
CA ASN A 340 1.51 -34.09 -0.47
C ASN A 340 2.78 -34.92 -0.24
N HIS A 341 2.79 -35.84 0.75
CA HIS A 341 3.92 -36.74 0.97
C HIS A 341 4.13 -37.69 -0.22
N ILE A 342 3.06 -38.29 -0.73
CA ILE A 342 3.14 -39.14 -1.96
C ILE A 342 3.65 -38.30 -3.15
N TYR A 343 3.21 -37.07 -3.29
CA TYR A 343 3.66 -36.20 -4.38
C TYR A 343 5.15 -35.85 -4.26
N ILE A 344 5.67 -35.60 -3.05
CA ILE A 344 7.10 -35.39 -2.80
C ILE A 344 7.92 -36.60 -3.22
N GLU A 345 7.52 -37.82 -2.81
CA GLU A 345 8.21 -39.04 -3.20
C GLU A 345 8.30 -39.19 -4.71
N GLN A 346 7.22 -38.89 -5.41
CA GLN A 346 7.21 -38.93 -6.89
C GLN A 346 8.05 -37.84 -7.53
N LEU A 347 8.05 -36.61 -6.98
CA LEU A 347 8.92 -35.54 -7.44
C LEU A 347 10.42 -35.90 -7.31
N ASN A 348 10.80 -36.60 -6.24
CA ASN A 348 12.16 -37.05 -6.03
C ASN A 348 12.56 -38.19 -7.02
N LEU A 349 11.58 -38.87 -7.61
CA LEU A 349 11.75 -39.84 -8.68
C LEU A 349 11.60 -39.21 -10.09
N GLU A 350 11.58 -37.88 -10.17
CA GLU A 350 11.36 -37.11 -11.42
C GLU A 350 10.04 -37.46 -12.15
N TYR A 351 9.06 -37.98 -11.44
CA TYR A 351 7.76 -38.34 -11.99
C TYR A 351 6.68 -37.30 -11.65
N ASP A 352 6.18 -36.62 -12.65
CA ASP A 352 5.11 -35.62 -12.52
C ASP A 352 3.72 -36.21 -12.75
N ASN A 353 3.02 -36.51 -11.65
CA ASN A 353 1.71 -37.17 -11.67
C ASN A 353 0.55 -36.17 -11.78
N LYS A 354 -0.03 -36.05 -12.98
CA LYS A 354 -1.18 -35.16 -13.23
C LYS A 354 -2.42 -35.54 -12.40
N ALA A 355 -2.63 -36.81 -12.04
CA ALA A 355 -3.75 -37.22 -11.23
C ALA A 355 -3.61 -36.73 -9.78
N LEU A 356 -2.42 -36.80 -9.18
CA LEU A 356 -2.16 -36.25 -7.86
C LEU A 356 -2.34 -34.74 -7.83
N LYS A 357 -1.82 -34.01 -8.82
CA LYS A 357 -2.04 -32.56 -8.93
C LYS A 357 -3.54 -32.22 -8.95
N LYS A 358 -4.34 -32.97 -9.72
CA LYS A 358 -5.78 -32.76 -9.78
C LYS A 358 -6.45 -33.01 -8.42
N ASN A 359 -6.00 -34.02 -7.69
CA ASN A 359 -6.50 -34.31 -6.35
C ASN A 359 -6.11 -33.20 -5.34
N MET A 360 -4.88 -32.71 -5.38
CA MET A 360 -4.42 -31.57 -4.56
C MET A 360 -5.28 -30.34 -4.81
N GLN A 361 -5.54 -30.01 -6.08
CA GLN A 361 -6.40 -28.88 -6.45
C GLN A 361 -7.84 -29.07 -5.97
N LYS A 362 -8.39 -30.27 -6.07
CA LYS A 362 -9.73 -30.59 -5.58
C LYS A 362 -9.84 -30.35 -4.08
N LEU A 363 -8.89 -30.83 -3.28
CA LEU A 363 -8.88 -30.62 -1.83
C LEU A 363 -8.70 -29.13 -1.47
N THR A 364 -7.92 -28.39 -2.25
CA THR A 364 -7.78 -26.95 -2.05
C THR A 364 -9.08 -26.20 -2.36
N ILE A 365 -9.86 -26.65 -3.34
CA ILE A 365 -11.18 -26.08 -3.63
C ILE A 365 -12.16 -26.40 -2.50
N GLN A 366 -12.20 -27.64 -2.02
CA GLN A 366 -13.05 -28.05 -0.90
C GLN A 366 -12.74 -27.27 0.39
N GLU A 367 -11.46 -27.07 0.70
CA GLU A 367 -11.05 -26.20 1.81
C GLU A 367 -11.59 -24.78 1.63
N LYS A 368 -11.46 -24.22 0.41
CA LYS A 368 -11.97 -22.88 0.12
C LYS A 368 -13.48 -22.78 0.34
N GLU A 369 -14.24 -23.78 -0.10
CA GLU A 369 -15.70 -23.84 0.10
C GLU A 369 -16.04 -23.85 1.61
N LEU A 370 -15.37 -24.68 2.42
CA LEU A 370 -15.57 -24.70 3.87
C LEU A 370 -15.25 -23.36 4.54
N ARG A 371 -14.20 -22.67 4.08
CA ARG A 371 -13.86 -21.34 4.57
C ARG A 371 -14.93 -20.30 4.23
N GLU A 372 -15.54 -20.37 3.05
CA GLU A 372 -16.65 -19.48 2.70
C GLU A 372 -17.91 -19.79 3.54
N GLU A 373 -18.24 -21.07 3.78
CA GLU A 373 -19.33 -21.44 4.71
C GLU A 373 -19.07 -20.90 6.13
N ALA A 374 -17.83 -20.97 6.61
CA ALA A 374 -17.44 -20.39 7.92
C ALA A 374 -17.61 -18.88 7.97
N LYS A 375 -17.24 -18.16 6.92
CA LYS A 375 -17.45 -16.71 6.80
C LYS A 375 -18.94 -16.35 6.84
N GLU A 376 -19.79 -17.14 6.20
CA GLU A 376 -21.24 -16.93 6.28
C GLU A 376 -21.79 -17.13 7.70
N LEU A 377 -21.31 -18.14 8.45
CA LEU A 377 -21.69 -18.34 9.84
C LEU A 377 -21.22 -17.19 10.73
N ILE A 378 -20.00 -16.70 10.52
CA ILE A 378 -19.45 -15.53 11.23
C ILE A 378 -20.32 -14.30 10.97
N ALA A 379 -20.68 -14.02 9.71
CA ALA A 379 -21.57 -12.92 9.33
C ALA A 379 -22.97 -13.03 9.94
N LYS A 380 -23.51 -14.27 10.05
CA LYS A 380 -24.78 -14.52 10.73
C LYS A 380 -24.71 -14.35 12.25
N SER A 381 -23.53 -14.60 12.84
CA SER A 381 -23.28 -14.42 14.28
C SER A 381 -23.14 -12.95 14.65
N ASP A 382 -22.39 -12.19 13.84
CA ASP A 382 -22.18 -10.75 13.99
C ASP A 382 -22.17 -10.09 12.60
N SER A 383 -23.22 -9.35 12.29
CA SER A 383 -23.36 -8.64 11.00
C SER A 383 -22.34 -7.51 10.78
N LYS A 384 -21.57 -7.16 11.81
CA LYS A 384 -20.49 -6.18 11.76
C LYS A 384 -19.09 -6.83 11.73
N ALA A 385 -19.02 -8.15 11.82
CA ALA A 385 -17.74 -8.85 11.78
C ALA A 385 -17.09 -8.72 10.41
N GLU A 386 -15.80 -8.42 10.40
CA GLU A 386 -14.97 -8.50 9.20
C GLU A 386 -14.72 -9.98 8.85
N THR A 387 -15.37 -10.47 7.82
CA THR A 387 -15.28 -11.88 7.41
C THR A 387 -14.05 -12.17 6.55
N ASN A 388 -13.41 -11.14 5.96
CA ASN A 388 -12.17 -11.30 5.21
C ASN A 388 -10.99 -11.44 6.18
N ASP A 389 -10.31 -12.58 6.12
CA ASP A 389 -9.19 -12.91 7.01
C ASP A 389 -7.80 -12.87 6.33
N LYS A 390 -7.72 -12.37 5.10
CA LYS A 390 -6.44 -12.30 4.33
C LYS A 390 -5.35 -11.55 5.09
N ASP A 391 -5.69 -10.47 5.77
CA ASP A 391 -4.75 -9.67 6.54
C ASP A 391 -4.25 -10.36 7.82
N TYR A 392 -4.96 -11.40 8.26
CA TYR A 392 -4.64 -12.16 9.47
C TYR A 392 -3.80 -13.41 9.20
N VAL A 393 -3.71 -13.92 7.97
CA VAL A 393 -2.98 -15.14 7.61
C VAL A 393 -1.52 -15.09 8.06
N PHE A 394 -0.80 -14.07 7.60
CA PHE A 394 0.62 -13.92 7.92
C PHE A 394 0.83 -13.58 9.40
N LEU A 395 -0.06 -12.78 9.96
CA LEU A 395 -0.06 -12.47 11.38
C LEU A 395 -0.25 -13.73 12.24
N TYR A 396 -1.23 -14.57 11.90
CA TYR A 396 -1.47 -15.83 12.60
C TYR A 396 -0.24 -16.74 12.54
N PHE A 397 0.38 -16.87 11.36
CA PHE A 397 1.63 -17.63 11.21
C PHE A 397 2.74 -17.10 12.12
N ILE A 398 2.98 -15.77 12.11
CA ILE A 398 3.98 -15.12 12.94
C ILE A 398 3.76 -15.41 14.43
N LEU A 399 2.50 -15.33 14.88
CA LEU A 399 2.15 -15.47 16.30
C LEU A 399 2.31 -16.90 16.84
N HIS A 400 2.07 -17.91 15.99
CA HIS A 400 1.98 -19.30 16.44
C HIS A 400 3.20 -20.16 16.08
N HIS A 401 3.95 -19.76 15.04
CA HIS A 401 5.02 -20.60 14.50
C HIS A 401 6.43 -20.00 14.58
N LEU A 402 6.58 -18.73 14.99
CA LEU A 402 7.91 -18.13 15.09
C LEU A 402 8.56 -18.30 16.47
N PRO A 403 9.89 -18.45 16.51
CA PRO A 403 10.65 -18.48 17.75
C PRO A 403 10.52 -17.18 18.55
N LYS A 404 10.61 -17.28 19.87
CA LYS A 404 10.63 -16.13 20.79
C LYS A 404 11.77 -15.17 20.45
N GLY A 405 11.52 -13.87 20.50
CA GLY A 405 12.44 -12.80 20.13
C GLY A 405 12.30 -12.37 18.65
N ILE A 406 12.10 -13.29 17.72
CA ILE A 406 11.86 -12.98 16.31
C ILE A 406 10.46 -12.40 16.10
N LEU A 407 9.48 -12.88 16.85
CA LEU A 407 8.16 -12.28 16.89
C LEU A 407 8.25 -10.79 17.26
N GLY A 408 9.01 -10.43 18.30
CA GLY A 408 9.23 -9.03 18.68
C GLY A 408 9.90 -8.20 17.58
N LEU A 409 10.87 -8.78 16.85
CA LEU A 409 11.53 -8.13 15.72
C LEU A 409 10.55 -7.86 14.56
N LEU A 410 9.72 -8.84 14.19
CA LEU A 410 8.74 -8.67 13.11
C LEU A 410 7.65 -7.66 13.45
N LEU A 411 7.22 -7.64 14.70
CA LEU A 411 6.33 -6.58 15.17
C LEU A 411 7.00 -5.21 15.06
N ALA A 412 8.28 -5.10 15.43
CA ALA A 412 9.04 -3.86 15.24
C ALA A 412 9.14 -3.46 13.76
N VAL A 413 9.29 -4.42 12.83
CA VAL A 413 9.23 -4.19 11.37
C VAL A 413 7.90 -3.56 10.98
N ILE A 414 6.80 -4.17 11.38
CA ILE A 414 5.45 -3.74 10.99
C ILE A 414 5.14 -2.36 11.58
N PHE A 415 5.43 -2.14 12.87
CA PHE A 415 5.25 -0.83 13.51
C PHE A 415 6.14 0.25 12.88
N SER A 416 7.39 -0.08 12.58
CA SER A 416 8.30 0.86 11.90
C SER A 416 7.79 1.25 10.52
N ALA A 417 7.29 0.28 9.74
CA ALA A 417 6.70 0.52 8.43
C ALA A 417 5.42 1.38 8.52
N ALA A 418 4.56 1.11 9.50
CA ALA A 418 3.36 1.91 9.77
C ALA A 418 3.72 3.36 10.12
N MET A 419 4.62 3.56 11.08
CA MET A 419 5.08 4.89 11.49
C MET A 419 5.69 5.67 10.32
N SER A 420 6.49 5.01 9.47
CA SER A 420 7.11 5.61 8.29
C SER A 420 6.08 6.15 7.30
N SER A 421 5.14 5.29 6.91
CA SER A 421 4.13 5.62 5.90
C SER A 421 3.12 6.65 6.41
N SER A 422 2.65 6.50 7.65
CA SER A 422 1.73 7.45 8.27
C SER A 422 2.36 8.81 8.44
N ALA A 423 3.61 8.90 8.91
CA ALA A 423 4.33 10.17 9.06
C ALA A 423 4.56 10.86 7.70
N SER A 424 4.91 10.08 6.66
CA SER A 424 5.03 10.62 5.30
C SER A 424 3.69 11.13 4.76
N GLY A 425 2.61 10.41 5.00
CA GLY A 425 1.24 10.80 4.63
C GLY A 425 0.84 12.09 5.32
N LEU A 426 0.91 12.16 6.65
CA LEU A 426 0.53 13.35 7.43
C LEU A 426 1.38 14.56 7.07
N ASN A 427 2.70 14.39 6.88
CA ASN A 427 3.59 15.48 6.50
C ASN A 427 3.23 16.04 5.12
N SER A 428 2.89 15.20 4.14
CA SER A 428 2.49 15.64 2.81
C SER A 428 1.11 16.31 2.79
N LEU A 429 0.16 15.80 3.55
CA LEU A 429 -1.16 16.41 3.74
C LEU A 429 -1.03 17.81 4.36
N ALA A 430 -0.23 17.94 5.41
CA ALA A 430 0.03 19.21 6.07
C ALA A 430 0.78 20.19 5.16
N ALA A 431 1.79 19.72 4.41
CA ALA A 431 2.52 20.54 3.45
C ALA A 431 1.61 21.09 2.36
N THR A 432 0.79 20.23 1.73
CA THR A 432 -0.17 20.65 0.70
C THR A 432 -1.22 21.62 1.27
N SER A 433 -1.80 21.31 2.43
CA SER A 433 -2.76 22.22 3.08
C SER A 433 -2.14 23.59 3.40
N THR A 434 -0.88 23.60 3.85
CA THR A 434 -0.19 24.86 4.17
C THR A 434 0.20 25.63 2.93
N ILE A 435 0.84 24.99 1.95
CA ILE A 435 1.43 25.68 0.79
C ILE A 435 0.38 25.98 -0.29
N ASP A 436 -0.46 24.98 -0.62
CA ASP A 436 -1.36 25.09 -1.75
C ASP A 436 -2.69 25.78 -1.41
N ILE A 437 -3.09 25.75 -0.12
CA ILE A 437 -4.36 26.35 0.32
C ILE A 437 -4.11 27.55 1.24
N TYR A 438 -3.45 27.33 2.40
CA TYR A 438 -3.39 28.36 3.43
C TYR A 438 -2.46 29.52 3.06
N LYS A 439 -1.21 29.26 2.70
CA LYS A 439 -0.21 30.28 2.33
C LYS A 439 -0.65 31.07 1.11
N ARG A 440 -1.28 30.38 0.16
CA ARG A 440 -1.81 31.01 -1.06
C ARG A 440 -2.91 32.05 -0.79
N ASN A 441 -3.74 31.81 0.24
CA ASN A 441 -4.82 32.71 0.64
C ASN A 441 -4.40 33.74 1.72
N LYS A 442 -3.29 33.51 2.41
CA LYS A 442 -2.76 34.41 3.47
C LYS A 442 -1.24 34.59 3.31
N GLU A 443 -0.88 35.38 2.31
CA GLU A 443 0.50 35.72 2.03
C GLU A 443 1.11 36.70 3.05
N GLY A 444 2.45 36.83 3.06
CA GLY A 444 3.18 37.82 3.86
C GLY A 444 3.35 37.50 5.35
N LYS A 445 3.03 36.28 5.80
CA LYS A 445 3.30 35.84 7.17
C LYS A 445 4.75 35.35 7.33
N SER A 446 5.25 35.31 8.59
CA SER A 446 6.60 34.83 8.87
C SER A 446 6.75 33.32 8.61
N ASP A 447 7.96 32.85 8.36
CA ASP A 447 8.25 31.42 8.18
C ASP A 447 7.83 30.60 9.42
N LYS A 448 8.05 31.11 10.63
CA LYS A 448 7.57 30.47 11.86
C LYS A 448 6.06 30.27 11.86
N HIS A 449 5.29 31.24 11.38
CA HIS A 449 3.83 31.14 11.29
C HIS A 449 3.42 29.97 10.37
N TYR A 450 4.06 29.82 9.21
CA TYR A 450 3.74 28.72 8.30
C TYR A 450 4.21 27.36 8.84
N VAL A 451 5.29 27.29 9.62
CA VAL A 451 5.70 26.07 10.33
C VAL A 451 4.61 25.69 11.35
N TYR A 452 4.12 26.62 12.16
CA TYR A 452 3.02 26.36 13.08
C TYR A 452 1.72 25.96 12.37
N ALA A 453 1.40 26.59 11.23
CA ALA A 453 0.26 26.21 10.41
C ALA A 453 0.41 24.77 9.89
N THR A 454 1.62 24.38 9.46
CA THR A 454 1.88 23.00 9.00
C THR A 454 1.70 21.99 10.16
N GLN A 455 2.18 22.32 11.36
CA GLN A 455 1.97 21.47 12.55
C GLN A 455 0.48 21.35 12.92
N TYR A 456 -0.27 22.44 12.83
CA TYR A 456 -1.73 22.42 13.04
C TYR A 456 -2.44 21.54 11.99
N PHE A 457 -2.09 21.67 10.72
CA PHE A 457 -2.65 20.79 9.67
C PHE A 457 -2.22 19.33 9.84
N THR A 458 -1.03 19.05 10.38
CA THR A 458 -0.62 17.68 10.74
C THR A 458 -1.56 17.10 11.80
N LEU A 459 -1.89 17.87 12.83
CA LEU A 459 -2.86 17.48 13.87
C LEU A 459 -4.25 17.25 13.27
N PHE A 460 -4.75 18.20 12.47
CA PHE A 460 -6.07 18.11 11.84
C PHE A 460 -6.19 16.85 10.98
N TRP A 461 -5.23 16.62 10.06
CA TRP A 461 -5.25 15.43 9.21
C TRP A 461 -5.02 14.14 9.97
N GLY A 462 -4.28 14.19 11.08
CA GLY A 462 -4.15 13.06 12.00
C GLY A 462 -5.48 12.65 12.62
N LEU A 463 -6.29 13.62 13.05
CA LEU A 463 -7.64 13.35 13.56
C LEU A 463 -8.59 12.78 12.49
N VAL A 464 -8.53 13.32 11.27
CA VAL A 464 -9.28 12.78 10.12
C VAL A 464 -8.85 11.34 9.81
N ALA A 465 -7.55 11.06 9.82
CA ALA A 465 -7.02 9.72 9.58
C ALA A 465 -7.45 8.72 10.67
N ILE A 466 -7.47 9.12 11.94
CA ILE A 466 -8.02 8.30 13.04
C ILE A 466 -9.50 8.00 12.78
N GLY A 467 -10.30 9.01 12.43
CA GLY A 467 -11.72 8.84 12.12
C GLY A 467 -11.92 7.80 11.01
N PHE A 468 -11.14 7.88 9.93
CA PHE A 468 -11.21 6.91 8.84
C PHE A 468 -10.71 5.52 9.26
N ALA A 469 -9.62 5.43 10.04
CA ALA A 469 -9.14 4.16 10.58
C ALA A 469 -10.22 3.40 11.38
N CYS A 470 -11.05 4.14 12.12
CA CYS A 470 -12.14 3.56 12.91
C CYS A 470 -13.28 2.93 12.09
N ILE A 471 -13.39 3.28 10.79
CA ILE A 471 -14.39 2.71 9.87
C ILE A 471 -13.77 1.79 8.82
N SER A 472 -12.45 1.62 8.80
CA SER A 472 -11.74 0.84 7.76
C SER A 472 -12.03 -0.67 7.80
N SER A 473 -12.54 -1.19 8.92
CA SER A 473 -12.98 -2.59 9.06
C SER A 473 -14.17 -2.98 8.17
N LEU A 474 -14.81 -2.01 7.53
CA LEU A 474 -15.96 -2.24 6.64
C LEU A 474 -15.55 -2.62 5.21
N PHE A 475 -14.25 -2.66 4.90
CA PHE A 475 -13.73 -2.84 3.57
C PHE A 475 -12.97 -4.16 3.42
N GLU A 476 -12.63 -4.51 2.16
CA GLU A 476 -11.84 -5.68 1.80
C GLU A 476 -10.38 -5.59 2.35
N ASN A 477 -9.53 -6.54 1.91
CA ASN A 477 -8.09 -6.57 2.19
C ASN A 477 -7.43 -5.18 2.05
N LEU A 478 -6.57 -4.79 3.01
CA LEU A 478 -6.01 -3.44 3.14
C LEU A 478 -5.16 -3.02 1.93
N ILE A 479 -4.40 -3.95 1.31
CA ILE A 479 -3.58 -3.59 0.14
C ILE A 479 -4.48 -3.27 -1.08
N GLN A 480 -5.59 -3.95 -1.23
CA GLN A 480 -6.56 -3.66 -2.28
C GLN A 480 -7.28 -2.34 -2.01
N LEU A 481 -7.72 -2.10 -0.78
CA LEU A 481 -8.40 -0.86 -0.38
C LEU A 481 -7.56 0.38 -0.67
N VAL A 482 -6.28 0.38 -0.30
CA VAL A 482 -5.36 1.51 -0.59
C VAL A 482 -5.24 1.74 -2.10
N ASN A 483 -5.15 0.66 -2.89
CA ASN A 483 -5.03 0.76 -4.34
C ASN A 483 -6.33 1.21 -5.01
N ILE A 484 -7.49 0.76 -4.51
CA ILE A 484 -8.81 1.20 -4.97
C ILE A 484 -8.98 2.71 -4.73
N ILE A 485 -8.75 3.17 -3.48
CA ILE A 485 -8.83 4.60 -3.16
C ILE A 485 -7.87 5.41 -4.05
N GLY A 486 -6.64 4.94 -4.22
CA GLY A 486 -5.70 5.58 -5.13
C GLY A 486 -6.26 5.68 -6.55
N SER A 487 -6.74 4.57 -7.09
CA SER A 487 -7.18 4.48 -8.49
C SER A 487 -8.39 5.36 -8.82
N ILE A 488 -9.24 5.65 -7.85
CA ILE A 488 -10.40 6.55 -8.03
C ILE A 488 -9.95 8.00 -8.32
N PHE A 489 -8.82 8.43 -7.77
CA PHE A 489 -8.37 9.83 -7.88
C PHE A 489 -7.15 10.02 -8.79
N TYR A 490 -6.23 9.06 -8.81
CA TYR A 490 -4.93 9.21 -9.48
C TYR A 490 -5.02 9.45 -10.97
N GLY A 491 -5.97 8.82 -11.66
CA GLY A 491 -6.12 8.98 -13.11
C GLY A 491 -6.39 10.43 -13.50
N THR A 492 -7.36 11.06 -12.88
CA THR A 492 -7.73 12.46 -13.14
C THR A 492 -6.59 13.42 -12.82
N VAL A 493 -5.96 13.26 -11.65
CA VAL A 493 -4.83 14.11 -11.23
C VAL A 493 -3.66 13.97 -12.22
N LEU A 494 -3.31 12.74 -12.61
CA LEU A 494 -2.27 12.50 -13.61
C LEU A 494 -2.61 13.17 -14.95
N GLY A 495 -3.85 13.07 -15.41
CA GLY A 495 -4.31 13.70 -16.64
C GLY A 495 -4.07 15.22 -16.65
N ILE A 496 -4.34 15.91 -15.52
CA ILE A 496 -4.05 17.34 -15.35
C ILE A 496 -2.55 17.61 -15.54
N PHE A 497 -1.68 16.83 -14.92
CA PHE A 497 -0.22 17.01 -15.03
C PHE A 497 0.31 16.70 -16.43
N LEU A 498 -0.17 15.62 -17.08
CA LEU A 498 0.24 15.27 -18.44
C LEU A 498 -0.14 16.35 -19.44
N VAL A 499 -1.36 16.89 -19.34
CA VAL A 499 -1.77 18.05 -20.16
C VAL A 499 -0.87 19.24 -19.87
N GLY A 500 -0.56 19.51 -18.61
CA GLY A 500 0.33 20.60 -18.20
C GLY A 500 1.73 20.48 -18.80
N PHE A 501 2.32 19.30 -18.80
CA PHE A 501 3.69 19.07 -19.26
C PHE A 501 3.81 19.03 -20.78
N TYR A 502 2.84 18.46 -21.48
CA TYR A 502 2.99 18.13 -22.90
C TYR A 502 2.05 18.86 -23.86
N ILE A 503 0.96 19.49 -23.37
CA ILE A 503 -0.08 20.05 -24.24
C ILE A 503 -0.25 21.55 -23.96
N ASN A 504 0.60 22.37 -24.59
CA ASN A 504 0.57 23.83 -24.41
C ASN A 504 -0.72 24.51 -24.90
N TYR A 505 -1.44 23.87 -25.81
CA TYR A 505 -2.68 24.38 -26.39
C TYR A 505 -3.81 24.56 -25.37
N VAL A 506 -3.88 23.70 -24.34
CA VAL A 506 -4.94 23.71 -23.34
C VAL A 506 -4.70 24.80 -22.28
N LYS A 507 -5.75 25.58 -21.99
CA LYS A 507 -5.76 26.65 -20.97
C LYS A 507 -6.47 26.21 -19.69
N GLY A 508 -6.31 26.98 -18.60
CA GLY A 508 -6.80 26.65 -17.25
C GLY A 508 -8.28 26.31 -17.18
N LYS A 509 -9.17 27.13 -17.80
CA LYS A 509 -10.61 26.87 -17.79
C LYS A 509 -10.98 25.52 -18.40
N SER A 510 -10.33 25.13 -19.51
CA SER A 510 -10.60 23.88 -20.20
C SER A 510 -10.17 22.67 -19.39
N ILE A 511 -8.98 22.70 -18.80
CA ILE A 511 -8.48 21.58 -17.98
C ILE A 511 -9.26 21.44 -16.67
N PHE A 512 -9.66 22.54 -16.05
CA PHE A 512 -10.47 22.53 -14.83
C PHE A 512 -11.81 21.83 -15.05
N ILE A 513 -12.56 22.23 -16.11
CA ILE A 513 -13.86 21.62 -16.45
C ILE A 513 -13.67 20.16 -16.82
N ALA A 514 -12.66 19.84 -17.64
CA ALA A 514 -12.35 18.47 -18.04
C ALA A 514 -12.05 17.57 -16.82
N ALA A 515 -11.27 18.06 -15.88
CA ALA A 515 -10.92 17.32 -14.67
C ALA A 515 -12.15 17.05 -13.78
N CYS A 516 -13.04 18.06 -13.61
CA CYS A 516 -14.29 17.85 -12.87
C CYS A 516 -15.19 16.79 -13.52
N ILE A 517 -15.38 16.86 -14.85
CA ILE A 517 -16.19 15.87 -15.57
C ILE A 517 -15.54 14.49 -15.49
N SER A 518 -14.23 14.40 -15.71
CA SER A 518 -13.49 13.14 -15.63
C SER A 518 -13.62 12.51 -14.25
N GLN A 519 -13.46 13.28 -13.17
CA GLN A 519 -13.55 12.76 -11.81
C GLN A 519 -14.96 12.23 -11.50
N LEU A 520 -16.01 12.94 -11.90
CA LEU A 520 -17.39 12.48 -11.74
C LEU A 520 -17.66 11.21 -12.56
N THR A 521 -17.11 11.12 -13.77
CA THR A 521 -17.21 9.92 -14.61
C THR A 521 -16.50 8.73 -13.98
N ILE A 522 -15.31 8.92 -13.39
CA ILE A 522 -14.59 7.86 -12.68
C ILE A 522 -15.38 7.38 -11.46
N PHE A 523 -16.00 8.26 -10.68
CA PHE A 523 -16.88 7.85 -9.57
C PHE A 523 -18.05 7.00 -10.07
N TYR A 524 -18.66 7.39 -11.20
CA TYR A 524 -19.75 6.63 -11.80
C TYR A 524 -19.31 5.26 -12.31
N ILE A 525 -18.16 5.17 -13.03
CA ILE A 525 -17.61 3.90 -13.50
C ILE A 525 -17.28 2.97 -12.32
N PHE A 526 -16.70 3.52 -11.26
CA PHE A 526 -16.42 2.77 -10.04
C PHE A 526 -17.71 2.25 -9.37
N TYR A 527 -18.75 3.08 -9.32
CA TYR A 527 -20.04 2.70 -8.72
C TYR A 527 -20.73 1.56 -9.46
N ILE A 528 -20.66 1.52 -10.79
CA ILE A 528 -21.29 0.47 -11.60
C ILE A 528 -20.40 -0.78 -11.76
N ASP A 529 -19.16 -0.77 -11.29
CA ASP A 529 -18.18 -1.88 -11.21
C ASP A 529 -18.02 -2.68 -12.53
N VAL A 530 -17.95 -1.97 -13.67
CA VAL A 530 -17.81 -2.59 -15.00
C VAL A 530 -16.38 -2.90 -15.41
N VAL A 531 -15.39 -2.35 -14.69
CA VAL A 531 -13.96 -2.59 -14.94
C VAL A 531 -13.21 -2.63 -13.63
N SER A 532 -12.15 -3.47 -13.57
CA SER A 532 -11.24 -3.52 -12.43
C SER A 532 -10.64 -2.14 -12.12
N PHE A 533 -10.45 -1.84 -10.84
CA PHE A 533 -9.97 -0.54 -10.35
C PHE A 533 -8.66 -0.06 -11.01
N LEU A 534 -7.79 -0.97 -11.45
CA LEU A 534 -6.53 -0.59 -12.11
C LEU A 534 -6.76 0.21 -13.40
N TRP A 535 -7.80 -0.14 -14.16
CA TRP A 535 -8.14 0.56 -15.41
C TRP A 535 -8.61 1.99 -15.18
N LEU A 536 -9.16 2.31 -14.00
CA LEU A 536 -9.61 3.67 -13.66
C LEU A 536 -8.48 4.71 -13.78
N ASN A 537 -7.23 4.31 -13.51
CA ASN A 537 -6.07 5.20 -13.65
C ASN A 537 -5.83 5.59 -15.11
N PHE A 538 -5.86 4.63 -16.03
CA PHE A 538 -5.74 4.87 -17.45
C PHE A 538 -6.93 5.65 -17.99
N ILE A 539 -8.15 5.21 -17.69
CA ILE A 539 -9.39 5.84 -18.14
C ILE A 539 -9.46 7.29 -17.67
N GLY A 540 -9.17 7.55 -16.38
CA GLY A 540 -9.21 8.90 -15.82
C GLY A 540 -8.19 9.84 -16.47
N ALA A 541 -6.96 9.38 -16.71
CA ALA A 541 -5.94 10.17 -17.39
C ALA A 541 -6.33 10.47 -18.84
N MET A 542 -6.74 9.45 -19.61
CA MET A 542 -7.13 9.64 -21.01
C MET A 542 -8.38 10.51 -21.14
N LEU A 543 -9.37 10.29 -20.30
CA LEU A 543 -10.60 11.08 -20.31
C LEU A 543 -10.31 12.56 -20.03
N THR A 544 -9.47 12.86 -19.04
CA THR A 544 -9.05 14.23 -18.72
C THR A 544 -8.33 14.88 -19.91
N ILE A 545 -7.42 14.16 -20.57
CA ILE A 545 -6.69 14.66 -21.76
C ILE A 545 -7.67 14.92 -22.90
N ILE A 546 -8.50 13.96 -23.28
CA ILE A 546 -9.43 14.06 -24.41
C ILE A 546 -10.44 15.18 -24.19
N LEU A 547 -11.06 15.22 -23.02
CA LEU A 547 -12.04 16.26 -22.69
C LEU A 547 -11.41 17.66 -22.67
N SER A 548 -10.19 17.81 -22.14
CA SER A 548 -9.53 19.12 -22.10
C SER A 548 -9.25 19.67 -23.50
N LEU A 549 -8.82 18.81 -24.43
CA LEU A 549 -8.60 19.16 -25.83
C LEU A 549 -9.92 19.53 -26.52
N SER A 550 -10.97 18.74 -26.31
CA SER A 550 -12.30 18.98 -26.92
C SER A 550 -12.94 20.28 -26.42
N ILE A 551 -12.90 20.51 -25.11
CA ILE A 551 -13.42 21.74 -24.49
C ILE A 551 -12.62 22.95 -24.96
N GLN A 552 -11.29 22.87 -25.06
CA GLN A 552 -10.45 23.95 -25.53
C GLN A 552 -10.79 24.32 -26.98
N ARG A 553 -10.99 23.34 -27.84
CA ARG A 553 -11.40 23.55 -29.23
C ARG A 553 -12.76 24.26 -29.33
N PHE A 554 -13.71 23.82 -28.49
CA PHE A 554 -15.04 24.42 -28.44
C PHE A 554 -15.00 25.89 -27.96
N LEU A 555 -14.22 26.19 -26.93
CA LEU A 555 -14.11 27.58 -26.42
C LEU A 555 -13.43 28.50 -27.44
N ASN A 556 -12.37 28.05 -28.11
CA ASN A 556 -11.72 28.84 -29.15
C ASN A 556 -12.67 29.13 -30.36
N SER A 557 -13.49 28.14 -30.75
CA SER A 557 -14.49 28.34 -31.82
C SER A 557 -15.55 29.36 -31.44
N LYS A 558 -15.92 29.44 -30.15
CA LYS A 558 -16.90 30.42 -29.65
C LYS A 558 -16.31 31.84 -29.62
N ASP A 559 -15.05 31.96 -29.19
CA ASP A 559 -14.38 33.28 -29.18
C ASP A 559 -14.22 33.85 -30.59
N SER A 560 -13.92 33.02 -31.62
CA SER A 560 -13.84 33.43 -33.01
C SER A 560 -15.20 33.84 -33.62
N LEU A 561 -16.31 33.30 -33.09
CA LEU A 561 -17.67 33.68 -33.52
C LEU A 561 -18.19 34.96 -32.83
N THR A 562 -17.59 35.34 -31.70
CA THR A 562 -17.95 36.61 -31.01
C THR A 562 -17.12 37.80 -31.47
N GLU A 563 -15.98 37.55 -32.14
CA GLU A 563 -15.13 38.58 -32.77
C GLU A 563 -15.45 38.83 -34.24
N ALA A 564 -16.29 38.01 -34.87
CA ALA A 564 -16.82 38.20 -36.24
C ALA A 564 -18.21 38.85 -36.19
#